data_66a13eb2bcaa68ca20b400548a0067bc
#
_entry.id   66a13eb2bcaa68ca20b400548a0067bc
#
_cell.length_a   1.000
_cell.length_b   1.000
_cell.length_c   1.000
_cell.angle_alpha   90.00
_cell.angle_beta   90.00
_cell.angle_gamma   90.00
#
_symmetry.space_group_name_H-M   'P 1'
#
loop_
_entity.id
_entity.type
_entity.pdbx_description
1 polymer ?
#
loop_
_entity_poly.entity_id
_entity_poly.type
_entity_poly.pdbx_seq_one_letter_code
_entity_poly.pdbx_strand_id
1 'polypeptide(L)'
;MSVKRRAMGAAAGAAGLAAAGVVVGVAQRHRVIAKRGVGDVIPFGSLRSTPLNVITDDGLDLHAEVDEVVATKSRRKKLQDDADLTVIFAHGYSLNLDSWHFQRAGYRGQIRTVFYDQRSHGRSARSEDHRTTIDQLGLDLLRVIEQTSPGPCVLVGHSMGGMSIISLAEQFPELFGDKVLGVALISTTAGGLDPGRILFPMLPLGLGGRLMGRAVRTLDHGHRIVDLARRWGHALADVVTDRYAFGDDVPGHYVDFTFEMLNATPFAVVADFYPTFASLDKFKHVEVLGRVPSAVICGTNDKITDISHARELHARIPGSSLLECEGAGHMVILERHTDVNAELDDLISLAFARLEAR
;
A
#
# COMPACT_ATOMS: atom_id res chain seq x y z
N MET A 1 -38.31 42.53 -7.72
CA MET A 1 -37.48 41.34 -7.48
C MET A 1 -36.60 41.59 -6.29
N SER A 2 -36.73 40.78 -5.21
CA SER A 2 -36.08 41.08 -3.92
C SER A 2 -34.56 40.85 -3.98
N VAL A 3 -33.82 41.62 -3.22
CA VAL A 3 -32.35 41.54 -3.06
C VAL A 3 -31.89 40.08 -2.79
N LYS A 4 -32.71 39.28 -2.08
CA LYS A 4 -32.47 37.86 -1.84
C LYS A 4 -32.41 37.00 -3.12
N ARG A 5 -33.27 37.29 -4.13
CA ARG A 5 -33.22 36.55 -5.41
C ARG A 5 -31.97 36.90 -6.26
N ARG A 6 -31.50 38.15 -6.17
CA ARG A 6 -30.26 38.57 -6.85
C ARG A 6 -29.00 37.95 -6.20
N ALA A 7 -28.98 37.89 -4.83
CA ALA A 7 -27.89 37.25 -4.10
C ALA A 7 -27.84 35.74 -4.35
N MET A 8 -28.98 35.03 -4.40
CA MET A 8 -29.04 33.62 -4.75
C MET A 8 -28.59 33.34 -6.20
N GLY A 9 -28.95 34.21 -7.15
CA GLY A 9 -28.51 34.09 -8.52
C GLY A 9 -26.98 34.30 -8.67
N ALA A 10 -26.42 35.26 -7.94
CA ALA A 10 -24.98 35.53 -7.97
C ALA A 10 -24.19 34.38 -7.31
N ALA A 11 -24.71 33.82 -6.19
CA ALA A 11 -24.07 32.65 -5.53
C ALA A 11 -24.14 31.39 -6.41
N ALA A 12 -25.26 31.15 -7.10
CA ALA A 12 -25.39 30.04 -8.04
C ALA A 12 -24.48 30.20 -9.26
N GLY A 13 -24.33 31.44 -9.78
CA GLY A 13 -23.39 31.74 -10.86
C GLY A 13 -21.94 31.55 -10.47
N ALA A 14 -21.54 32.00 -9.27
CA ALA A 14 -20.19 31.80 -8.76
C ALA A 14 -19.87 30.33 -8.52
N ALA A 15 -20.83 29.55 -7.96
CA ALA A 15 -20.68 28.11 -7.79
C ALA A 15 -20.57 27.37 -9.15
N GLY A 16 -21.34 27.79 -10.16
CA GLY A 16 -21.27 27.25 -11.52
C GLY A 16 -19.92 27.52 -12.19
N LEU A 17 -19.38 28.75 -12.05
CA LEU A 17 -18.06 29.10 -12.58
C LEU A 17 -16.92 28.35 -11.88
N ALA A 18 -17.00 28.18 -10.57
CA ALA A 18 -16.05 27.39 -9.79
C ALA A 18 -16.08 25.90 -10.22
N ALA A 19 -17.27 25.32 -10.40
CA ALA A 19 -17.41 23.96 -10.89
C ALA A 19 -16.86 23.79 -12.31
N ALA A 20 -17.14 24.74 -13.21
CA ALA A 20 -16.58 24.73 -14.57
C ALA A 20 -15.04 24.82 -14.56
N GLY A 21 -14.47 25.65 -13.70
CA GLY A 21 -13.03 25.77 -13.54
C GLY A 21 -12.38 24.47 -13.10
N VAL A 22 -12.99 23.76 -12.13
CA VAL A 22 -12.54 22.44 -11.67
C VAL A 22 -12.57 21.43 -12.82
N VAL A 23 -13.67 21.37 -13.56
CA VAL A 23 -13.83 20.45 -14.70
C VAL A 23 -12.75 20.68 -15.75
N VAL A 24 -12.49 21.93 -16.13
CA VAL A 24 -11.43 22.28 -17.10
C VAL A 24 -10.06 21.88 -16.56
N GLY A 25 -9.78 22.18 -15.30
CA GLY A 25 -8.51 21.80 -14.64
C GLY A 25 -8.28 20.28 -14.63
N VAL A 26 -9.30 19.49 -14.27
CA VAL A 26 -9.25 18.02 -14.30
C VAL A 26 -8.99 17.51 -15.72
N ALA A 27 -9.73 18.01 -16.72
CA ALA A 27 -9.55 17.59 -18.11
C ALA A 27 -8.15 17.94 -18.66
N GLN A 28 -7.59 19.09 -18.28
CA GLN A 28 -6.23 19.47 -18.66
C GLN A 28 -5.19 18.56 -18.01
N ARG A 29 -5.29 18.31 -16.71
CA ARG A 29 -4.36 17.44 -15.98
C ARG A 29 -4.42 16.01 -16.49
N HIS A 30 -5.60 15.45 -16.69
CA HIS A 30 -5.77 14.12 -17.30
C HIS A 30 -5.09 14.02 -18.66
N ARG A 31 -5.22 15.05 -19.54
CA ARG A 31 -4.51 15.09 -20.84
C ARG A 31 -2.99 15.15 -20.68
N VAL A 32 -2.49 15.82 -19.64
CA VAL A 32 -1.05 15.87 -19.34
C VAL A 32 -0.56 14.48 -18.90
N ILE A 33 -1.27 13.82 -17.98
CA ILE A 33 -0.95 12.46 -17.51
C ILE A 33 -0.90 11.48 -18.68
N ALA A 34 -1.93 11.47 -19.52
CA ALA A 34 -2.03 10.58 -20.70
C ALA A 34 -0.92 10.80 -21.76
N LYS A 35 -0.21 11.93 -21.72
CA LYS A 35 0.91 12.23 -22.63
C LYS A 35 2.28 11.89 -22.03
N ARG A 36 2.37 11.54 -20.74
CA ARG A 36 3.62 11.10 -20.14
C ARG A 36 4.03 9.76 -20.76
N GLY A 37 5.32 9.61 -21.05
CA GLY A 37 5.85 8.49 -21.85
C GLY A 37 5.55 7.10 -21.25
N VAL A 38 5.71 6.09 -22.09
CA VAL A 38 5.62 4.66 -21.72
C VAL A 38 7.04 4.20 -21.44
N GLY A 39 7.34 3.73 -20.22
CA GLY A 39 8.71 3.48 -19.75
C GLY A 39 9.11 2.02 -19.56
N ASP A 40 8.18 1.06 -19.40
CA ASP A 40 8.52 -0.26 -18.90
C ASP A 40 8.30 -1.38 -19.90
N VAL A 41 9.26 -2.34 -19.91
CA VAL A 41 9.28 -3.47 -20.86
C VAL A 41 8.31 -4.58 -20.44
N ILE A 42 8.08 -4.76 -19.11
CA ILE A 42 7.18 -5.78 -18.57
C ILE A 42 5.83 -5.15 -18.26
N PRO A 43 4.72 -5.63 -18.87
CA PRO A 43 3.40 -5.09 -18.58
C PRO A 43 3.03 -5.23 -17.11
N PHE A 44 2.48 -4.19 -16.50
CA PHE A 44 1.99 -4.23 -15.13
C PHE A 44 0.97 -5.37 -14.93
N GLY A 45 0.99 -5.99 -13.75
CA GLY A 45 0.10 -7.08 -13.41
C GLY A 45 0.33 -8.38 -14.20
N SER A 46 1.36 -8.48 -15.06
CA SER A 46 1.64 -9.69 -15.85
C SER A 46 2.51 -10.71 -15.14
N LEU A 47 3.21 -10.33 -14.08
CA LEU A 47 4.04 -11.24 -13.29
C LEU A 47 3.14 -12.12 -12.42
N ARG A 48 3.15 -13.43 -12.69
CA ARG A 48 2.33 -14.43 -12.02
C ARG A 48 3.13 -15.66 -11.67
N SER A 49 2.71 -16.35 -10.61
CA SER A 49 3.14 -17.68 -10.24
C SER A 49 1.93 -18.56 -9.89
N THR A 50 2.17 -19.84 -9.63
CA THR A 50 1.09 -20.75 -9.25
C THR A 50 0.44 -20.25 -7.95
N PRO A 51 -0.89 -20.05 -7.92
CA PRO A 51 -1.60 -19.60 -6.73
C PRO A 51 -1.50 -20.61 -5.60
N LEU A 52 -1.40 -20.11 -4.38
CA LEU A 52 -1.48 -20.85 -3.14
C LEU A 52 -2.54 -20.18 -2.26
N ASN A 53 -3.40 -20.98 -1.64
CA ASN A 53 -4.33 -20.48 -0.63
C ASN A 53 -3.70 -20.61 0.76
N VAL A 54 -3.64 -19.50 1.51
CA VAL A 54 -3.24 -19.47 2.91
C VAL A 54 -4.50 -19.37 3.75
N ILE A 55 -4.69 -20.30 4.67
CA ILE A 55 -5.86 -20.33 5.55
C ILE A 55 -5.54 -19.57 6.83
N THR A 56 -6.33 -18.54 7.11
CA THR A 56 -6.21 -17.73 8.33
C THR A 56 -6.74 -18.48 9.56
N ASP A 57 -6.54 -17.93 10.75
CA ASP A 57 -7.03 -18.48 12.02
C ASP A 57 -8.57 -18.52 12.12
N ASP A 58 -9.24 -17.61 11.40
CA ASP A 58 -10.70 -17.55 11.29
C ASP A 58 -11.27 -18.27 10.05
N GLY A 59 -10.40 -19.01 9.32
CA GLY A 59 -10.81 -19.85 8.19
C GLY A 59 -10.98 -19.11 6.87
N LEU A 60 -10.49 -17.85 6.77
CA LEU A 60 -10.54 -17.09 5.53
C LEU A 60 -9.41 -17.52 4.57
N ASP A 61 -9.71 -17.64 3.27
CA ASP A 61 -8.72 -17.91 2.23
C ASP A 61 -8.01 -16.65 1.79
N LEU A 62 -6.68 -16.58 1.98
CA LEU A 62 -5.84 -15.55 1.39
C LEU A 62 -5.15 -16.11 0.13
N HIS A 63 -5.22 -15.32 -0.93
CA HIS A 63 -4.50 -15.61 -2.16
C HIS A 63 -3.03 -15.24 -2.02
N ALA A 64 -2.12 -16.18 -2.27
CA ALA A 64 -0.69 -15.96 -2.29
C ALA A 64 -0.06 -16.54 -3.56
N GLU A 65 1.07 -15.98 -3.96
CA GLU A 65 1.91 -16.48 -5.04
C GLU A 65 3.36 -16.56 -4.57
N VAL A 66 4.03 -17.66 -4.89
CA VAL A 66 5.43 -17.90 -4.51
C VAL A 66 6.29 -17.94 -5.76
N ASP A 67 7.29 -17.07 -5.81
CA ASP A 67 8.33 -17.12 -6.83
C ASP A 67 9.54 -17.88 -6.26
N GLU A 68 9.78 -19.07 -6.78
CA GLU A 68 10.89 -19.91 -6.34
C GLU A 68 12.21 -19.49 -6.98
N VAL A 69 13.31 -19.86 -6.35
CA VAL A 69 14.66 -19.66 -6.90
C VAL A 69 14.86 -20.52 -8.12
N VAL A 70 15.33 -19.93 -9.22
CA VAL A 70 15.67 -20.69 -10.43
C VAL A 70 17.10 -21.23 -10.31
N ALA A 71 17.21 -22.55 -10.13
CA ALA A 71 18.50 -23.23 -10.03
C ALA A 71 19.26 -23.19 -11.35
N THR A 72 20.32 -22.37 -11.45
CA THR A 72 21.33 -22.49 -12.51
C THR A 72 22.35 -23.59 -12.18
N LYS A 73 22.93 -24.24 -13.20
CA LYS A 73 23.88 -25.36 -12.98
C LYS A 73 25.07 -25.00 -12.08
N SER A 74 25.51 -23.74 -12.07
CA SER A 74 26.58 -23.22 -11.23
C SER A 74 26.15 -22.97 -9.79
N ARG A 75 24.87 -22.71 -9.54
CA ARG A 75 24.28 -22.31 -8.27
C ARG A 75 23.71 -23.47 -7.45
N ARG A 76 23.55 -24.66 -8.06
CA ARG A 76 22.91 -25.83 -7.41
C ARG A 76 23.55 -26.25 -6.07
N LYS A 77 24.88 -26.06 -5.91
CA LYS A 77 25.57 -26.42 -4.66
C LYS A 77 25.42 -25.35 -3.58
N LYS A 78 25.33 -24.06 -4.00
CA LYS A 78 25.14 -22.93 -3.08
C LYS A 78 23.65 -22.73 -2.72
N LEU A 79 22.73 -23.10 -3.62
CA LEU A 79 21.28 -22.98 -3.44
C LEU A 79 20.65 -23.94 -2.44
N GLN A 80 21.33 -25.05 -2.08
CA GLN A 80 20.89 -25.90 -0.96
C GLN A 80 21.07 -25.18 0.39
N ASP A 81 22.03 -24.25 0.46
CA ASP A 81 22.32 -23.47 1.65
C ASP A 81 21.59 -22.09 1.65
N ASP A 82 21.34 -21.50 0.45
CA ASP A 82 20.64 -20.22 0.27
C ASP A 82 19.09 -20.35 0.20
N ALA A 83 18.55 -21.57 0.21
CA ALA A 83 17.11 -21.84 0.04
C ALA A 83 16.27 -21.52 1.27
N ASP A 84 16.88 -21.14 2.38
CA ASP A 84 16.19 -21.05 3.66
C ASP A 84 15.64 -19.67 4.01
N LEU A 85 16.01 -18.60 3.28
CA LEU A 85 15.47 -17.27 3.51
C LEU A 85 14.35 -16.94 2.50
N THR A 86 13.19 -16.54 3.03
CA THR A 86 12.03 -16.12 2.22
C THR A 86 11.77 -14.63 2.43
N VAL A 87 11.52 -13.86 1.36
CA VAL A 87 11.08 -12.47 1.47
C VAL A 87 9.57 -12.40 1.25
N ILE A 88 8.82 -11.88 2.21
CA ILE A 88 7.35 -11.80 2.19
C ILE A 88 6.92 -10.34 2.03
N PHE A 89 6.10 -10.07 1.02
CA PHE A 89 5.64 -8.75 0.66
C PHE A 89 4.17 -8.53 1.00
N ALA A 90 3.89 -7.56 1.88
CA ALA A 90 2.55 -7.14 2.31
C ALA A 90 2.20 -5.78 1.71
N HIS A 91 1.17 -5.73 0.86
CA HIS A 91 0.76 -4.53 0.12
C HIS A 91 -0.02 -3.50 0.97
N GLY A 92 -0.24 -2.31 0.41
CA GLY A 92 -0.99 -1.23 1.03
C GLY A 92 -2.52 -1.39 0.92
N TYR A 93 -3.24 -0.55 1.66
CA TYR A 93 -4.69 -0.45 1.63
C TYR A 93 -5.23 -0.15 0.22
N SER A 94 -6.32 -0.83 -0.13
CA SER A 94 -6.95 -0.77 -1.46
C SER A 94 -6.05 -1.14 -2.65
N LEU A 95 -4.86 -1.67 -2.38
CA LEU A 95 -3.96 -2.26 -3.38
C LEU A 95 -4.14 -3.78 -3.41
N ASN A 96 -3.25 -4.46 -4.12
CA ASN A 96 -3.12 -5.91 -4.16
C ASN A 96 -1.65 -6.30 -4.40
N LEU A 97 -1.36 -7.59 -4.49
CA LEU A 97 0.01 -8.10 -4.66
C LEU A 97 0.72 -7.59 -5.91
N ASP A 98 -0.01 -7.11 -6.92
CA ASP A 98 0.57 -6.58 -8.16
C ASP A 98 1.27 -5.22 -7.95
N SER A 99 0.98 -4.51 -6.86
CA SER A 99 1.65 -3.26 -6.49
C SER A 99 3.17 -3.44 -6.34
N TRP A 100 3.63 -4.66 -6.09
CA TRP A 100 5.03 -5.05 -5.97
C TRP A 100 5.70 -5.38 -7.31
N HIS A 101 5.19 -4.85 -8.42
CA HIS A 101 5.62 -5.17 -9.77
C HIS A 101 7.15 -5.13 -9.96
N PHE A 102 7.79 -4.04 -9.57
CA PHE A 102 9.24 -3.85 -9.77
C PHE A 102 10.09 -4.67 -8.79
N GLN A 103 9.63 -4.85 -7.56
CA GLN A 103 10.27 -5.71 -6.58
C GLN A 103 10.21 -7.16 -7.06
N ARG A 104 9.02 -7.60 -7.51
CA ARG A 104 8.84 -8.94 -8.06
C ARG A 104 9.69 -9.18 -9.30
N ALA A 105 9.75 -8.23 -10.23
CA ALA A 105 10.61 -8.32 -11.41
C ALA A 105 12.09 -8.40 -11.04
N GLY A 106 12.53 -7.65 -10.03
CA GLY A 106 13.91 -7.62 -9.56
C GLY A 106 14.34 -8.92 -8.87
N TYR A 107 13.46 -9.52 -8.06
CA TYR A 107 13.83 -10.69 -7.24
C TYR A 107 13.48 -12.03 -7.85
N ARG A 108 12.63 -12.07 -8.88
CA ARG A 108 12.12 -13.31 -9.49
C ARG A 108 13.24 -14.24 -9.92
N GLY A 109 13.24 -15.46 -9.38
CA GLY A 109 14.23 -16.50 -9.65
C GLY A 109 15.58 -16.30 -8.95
N GLN A 110 15.78 -15.20 -8.22
CA GLN A 110 17.02 -14.91 -7.50
C GLN A 110 16.95 -15.31 -6.02
N ILE A 111 15.85 -15.01 -5.37
CA ILE A 111 15.53 -15.36 -3.99
C ILE A 111 14.08 -15.83 -3.94
N ARG A 112 13.75 -16.66 -2.96
CA ARG A 112 12.38 -17.10 -2.73
C ARG A 112 11.56 -15.92 -2.21
N THR A 113 10.49 -15.54 -2.94
CA THR A 113 9.62 -14.43 -2.56
C THR A 113 8.17 -14.88 -2.50
N VAL A 114 7.43 -14.30 -1.57
CA VAL A 114 6.00 -14.50 -1.38
C VAL A 114 5.28 -13.17 -1.52
N PHE A 115 4.29 -13.13 -2.38
CA PHE A 115 3.38 -12.02 -2.56
C PHE A 115 1.98 -12.50 -2.23
N TYR A 116 1.25 -11.80 -1.38
CA TYR A 116 -0.11 -12.20 -1.01
C TYR A 116 -1.06 -11.01 -1.02
N ASP A 117 -2.31 -11.29 -1.30
CA ASP A 117 -3.38 -10.31 -1.15
C ASP A 117 -3.88 -10.36 0.30
N GLN A 118 -3.89 -9.23 0.99
CA GLN A 118 -4.43 -9.15 2.34
C GLN A 118 -5.95 -9.41 2.34
N ARG A 119 -6.53 -9.80 3.49
CA ARG A 119 -7.97 -10.09 3.59
C ARG A 119 -8.82 -8.99 2.95
N SER A 120 -9.85 -9.37 2.24
CA SER A 120 -10.79 -8.49 1.53
C SER A 120 -10.19 -7.70 0.36
N HIS A 121 -8.93 -7.90 0.01
CA HIS A 121 -8.26 -7.23 -1.11
C HIS A 121 -7.89 -8.24 -2.22
N GLY A 122 -7.72 -7.72 -3.43
CA GLY A 122 -7.28 -8.48 -4.58
C GLY A 122 -8.12 -9.74 -4.83
N ARG A 123 -7.49 -10.90 -4.76
CA ARG A 123 -8.08 -12.23 -4.97
C ARG A 123 -8.38 -12.98 -3.67
N SER A 124 -8.01 -12.41 -2.52
CA SER A 124 -8.32 -12.98 -1.21
C SER A 124 -9.81 -12.90 -0.90
N ALA A 125 -10.28 -13.86 -0.11
CA ALA A 125 -11.66 -13.90 0.33
C ALA A 125 -12.05 -12.66 1.15
N ARG A 126 -13.31 -12.27 1.08
CA ARG A 126 -13.85 -11.15 1.83
C ARG A 126 -14.19 -11.57 3.25
N SER A 127 -13.76 -10.77 4.23
CA SER A 127 -14.19 -10.92 5.62
C SER A 127 -15.65 -10.50 5.76
N GLU A 128 -16.51 -11.40 6.22
CA GLU A 128 -17.94 -11.12 6.46
C GLU A 128 -18.19 -10.62 7.89
N ASP A 129 -17.27 -10.94 8.83
CA ASP A 129 -17.45 -10.72 10.28
C ASP A 129 -16.86 -9.39 10.78
N HIS A 130 -16.64 -8.39 9.91
CA HIS A 130 -16.03 -7.10 10.25
C HIS A 130 -14.65 -7.21 10.94
N ARG A 131 -13.92 -8.30 10.73
CA ARG A 131 -12.54 -8.51 11.22
C ARG A 131 -11.53 -7.77 10.34
N THR A 132 -11.82 -6.51 10.05
CA THR A 132 -11.00 -5.62 9.21
C THR A 132 -10.17 -4.70 10.10
N THR A 133 -9.33 -5.29 10.95
CA THR A 133 -8.47 -4.55 11.89
C THR A 133 -7.00 -4.78 11.58
N ILE A 134 -6.15 -3.83 11.96
CA ILE A 134 -4.69 -3.99 11.83
C ILE A 134 -4.21 -5.17 12.68
N ASP A 135 -4.85 -5.44 13.81
CA ASP A 135 -4.50 -6.60 14.66
C ASP A 135 -4.77 -7.92 13.94
N GLN A 136 -5.91 -8.03 13.26
CA GLN A 136 -6.19 -9.22 12.47
C GLN A 136 -5.25 -9.37 11.27
N LEU A 137 -4.82 -8.27 10.64
CA LEU A 137 -3.81 -8.34 9.58
C LEU A 137 -2.45 -8.85 10.09
N GLY A 138 -2.11 -8.57 11.34
CA GLY A 138 -0.94 -9.15 12.01
C GLY A 138 -1.06 -10.66 12.17
N LEU A 139 -2.23 -11.17 12.59
CA LEU A 139 -2.53 -12.61 12.67
C LEU A 139 -2.51 -13.28 11.29
N ASP A 140 -3.09 -12.63 10.27
CA ASP A 140 -3.05 -13.13 8.89
C ASP A 140 -1.61 -13.26 8.38
N LEU A 141 -0.77 -12.25 8.64
CA LEU A 141 0.64 -12.28 8.26
C LEU A 141 1.38 -13.43 8.97
N LEU A 142 1.06 -13.74 10.22
CA LEU A 142 1.58 -14.92 10.90
C LEU A 142 1.25 -16.20 10.12
N ARG A 143 0.00 -16.36 9.68
CA ARG A 143 -0.43 -17.52 8.88
C ARG A 143 0.26 -17.58 7.52
N VAL A 144 0.50 -16.43 6.88
CA VAL A 144 1.32 -16.37 5.66
C VAL A 144 2.74 -16.87 5.93
N ILE A 145 3.39 -16.40 6.99
CA ILE A 145 4.73 -16.84 7.37
C ILE A 145 4.76 -18.36 7.61
N GLU A 146 3.85 -18.89 8.42
CA GLU A 146 3.80 -20.29 8.79
C GLU A 146 3.59 -21.23 7.59
N GLN A 147 2.72 -20.85 6.65
CA GLN A 147 2.31 -21.72 5.54
C GLN A 147 3.17 -21.54 4.28
N THR A 148 3.92 -20.43 4.18
CA THR A 148 4.68 -20.13 2.94
C THR A 148 6.19 -20.05 3.14
N SER A 149 6.69 -19.88 4.37
CA SER A 149 8.13 -19.78 4.65
C SER A 149 8.63 -21.01 5.41
N PRO A 150 9.34 -21.94 4.76
CA PRO A 150 9.88 -23.12 5.45
C PRO A 150 10.99 -22.75 6.46
N GLY A 151 11.83 -21.78 6.13
CA GLY A 151 12.90 -21.24 6.95
C GLY A 151 12.59 -19.84 7.51
N PRO A 152 13.59 -19.10 7.97
CA PRO A 152 13.46 -17.70 8.35
C PRO A 152 12.99 -16.80 7.22
N CYS A 153 12.51 -15.60 7.56
CA CYS A 153 12.00 -14.66 6.56
C CYS A 153 12.45 -13.22 6.81
N VAL A 154 12.35 -12.43 5.75
CA VAL A 154 12.36 -10.95 5.74
C VAL A 154 10.96 -10.48 5.42
N LEU A 155 10.44 -9.53 6.17
CA LEU A 155 9.13 -8.95 5.96
C LEU A 155 9.25 -7.57 5.32
N VAL A 156 8.54 -7.34 4.22
CA VAL A 156 8.52 -6.08 3.51
C VAL A 156 7.06 -5.60 3.45
N GLY A 157 6.77 -4.46 4.07
CA GLY A 157 5.40 -3.93 4.15
C GLY A 157 5.29 -2.50 3.63
N HIS A 158 4.37 -2.28 2.70
CA HIS A 158 4.00 -0.96 2.21
C HIS A 158 2.72 -0.49 2.88
N SER A 159 2.71 0.73 3.40
CA SER A 159 1.51 1.38 3.96
C SER A 159 0.82 0.47 5.00
N MET A 160 -0.42 0.04 4.79
CA MET A 160 -1.14 -0.92 5.64
C MET A 160 -0.35 -2.22 5.87
N GLY A 161 0.42 -2.70 4.87
CA GLY A 161 1.28 -3.87 5.05
C GLY A 161 2.39 -3.65 6.08
N GLY A 162 2.93 -2.44 6.19
CA GLY A 162 3.86 -2.07 7.26
C GLY A 162 3.18 -2.05 8.64
N MET A 163 1.92 -1.58 8.70
CA MET A 163 1.12 -1.63 9.94
C MET A 163 0.85 -3.09 10.37
N SER A 164 0.64 -4.00 9.41
CA SER A 164 0.48 -5.44 9.68
C SER A 164 1.74 -6.04 10.31
N ILE A 165 2.93 -5.66 9.83
CA ILE A 165 4.22 -6.08 10.41
C ILE A 165 4.38 -5.54 11.83
N ILE A 166 4.06 -4.28 12.07
CA ILE A 166 4.12 -3.67 13.41
C ILE A 166 3.14 -4.36 14.37
N SER A 167 1.96 -4.72 13.90
CA SER A 167 0.98 -5.47 14.68
C SER A 167 1.44 -6.89 14.98
N LEU A 168 2.10 -7.57 14.04
CA LEU A 168 2.75 -8.86 14.28
C LEU A 168 3.82 -8.73 15.36
N ALA A 169 4.64 -7.66 15.34
CA ALA A 169 5.68 -7.42 16.33
C ALA A 169 5.12 -7.15 17.74
N GLU A 170 3.96 -6.50 17.84
CA GLU A 170 3.24 -6.32 19.10
C GLU A 170 2.76 -7.65 19.67
N GLN A 171 2.14 -8.49 18.82
CA GLN A 171 1.46 -9.71 19.24
C GLN A 171 2.45 -10.88 19.47
N PHE A 172 3.53 -10.95 18.69
CA PHE A 172 4.51 -12.04 18.67
C PHE A 172 5.94 -11.52 18.59
N PRO A 173 6.39 -10.76 19.63
CA PRO A 173 7.73 -10.14 19.64
C PRO A 173 8.88 -11.16 19.62
N GLU A 174 8.63 -12.41 20.01
CA GLU A 174 9.60 -13.51 20.01
C GLU A 174 9.99 -13.96 18.59
N LEU A 175 9.15 -13.72 17.59
CA LEU A 175 9.47 -14.07 16.22
C LEU A 175 10.63 -13.25 15.66
N PHE A 176 10.82 -12.01 16.17
CA PHE A 176 11.82 -11.08 15.68
C PHE A 176 13.19 -11.39 16.28
N GLY A 177 14.11 -11.84 15.42
CA GLY A 177 15.41 -12.38 15.77
C GLY A 177 15.46 -13.91 15.73
N ASP A 178 14.32 -14.59 15.57
CA ASP A 178 14.23 -16.04 15.35
C ASP A 178 13.69 -16.36 13.96
N LYS A 179 12.41 -16.28 13.74
CA LYS A 179 11.76 -16.55 12.44
C LYS A 179 11.89 -15.36 11.48
N VAL A 180 11.76 -14.12 11.97
CA VAL A 180 11.93 -12.89 11.20
C VAL A 180 13.35 -12.37 11.39
N LEU A 181 14.13 -12.25 10.30
CA LEU A 181 15.52 -11.83 10.31
C LEU A 181 15.77 -10.44 9.72
N GLY A 182 14.76 -9.82 9.15
CA GLY A 182 14.82 -8.47 8.62
C GLY A 182 13.43 -7.87 8.39
N VAL A 183 13.32 -6.56 8.44
CA VAL A 183 12.06 -5.82 8.24
C VAL A 183 12.28 -4.58 7.39
N ALA A 184 11.44 -4.38 6.36
CA ALA A 184 11.33 -3.11 5.66
C ALA A 184 9.93 -2.50 5.85
N LEU A 185 9.89 -1.27 6.33
CA LEU A 185 8.69 -0.46 6.51
C LEU A 185 8.68 0.67 5.48
N ILE A 186 7.77 0.59 4.49
CA ILE A 186 7.76 1.48 3.34
C ILE A 186 6.49 2.34 3.37
N SER A 187 6.62 3.67 3.37
CA SER A 187 5.50 4.64 3.37
C SER A 187 4.41 4.23 4.36
N THR A 188 4.77 4.05 5.63
CA THR A 188 3.88 3.52 6.68
C THR A 188 4.01 4.28 8.00
N THR A 189 3.21 3.89 8.98
CA THR A 189 3.21 4.46 10.33
C THR A 189 2.78 3.44 11.37
N ALA A 190 3.09 3.71 12.63
CA ALA A 190 2.54 3.00 13.79
C ALA A 190 1.35 3.71 14.44
N GLY A 191 0.95 4.89 13.95
CA GLY A 191 -0.15 5.68 14.52
C GLY A 191 -0.17 7.12 14.04
N GLY A 192 -1.09 7.92 14.57
CA GLY A 192 -1.18 9.35 14.26
C GLY A 192 -1.71 9.68 12.87
N LEU A 193 -2.32 8.72 12.17
CA LEU A 193 -2.94 8.97 10.87
C LEU A 193 -4.17 9.87 11.00
N ASP A 194 -4.33 10.76 10.04
CA ASP A 194 -5.61 11.40 9.76
C ASP A 194 -6.37 10.57 8.71
N PRO A 195 -7.36 9.74 9.12
CA PRO A 195 -8.09 8.88 8.20
C PRO A 195 -8.85 9.67 7.13
N GLY A 196 -9.16 10.94 7.38
CA GLY A 196 -9.78 11.82 6.39
C GLY A 196 -8.91 12.03 5.17
N ARG A 197 -7.57 12.00 5.31
CA ARG A 197 -6.64 12.10 4.21
C ARG A 197 -6.62 10.86 3.31
N ILE A 198 -6.93 9.69 3.87
CA ILE A 198 -6.95 8.43 3.13
C ILE A 198 -8.19 8.35 2.23
N LEU A 199 -9.37 8.73 2.75
CA LEU A 199 -10.64 8.57 2.03
C LEU A 199 -11.04 9.80 1.21
N PHE A 200 -10.70 10.99 1.68
CA PHE A 200 -11.13 12.25 1.08
C PHE A 200 -9.97 13.24 0.97
N PRO A 201 -8.96 12.91 0.20
CA PRO A 201 -7.78 13.76 0.09
C PRO A 201 -8.07 15.18 -0.41
N MET A 202 -9.23 15.42 -1.02
CA MET A 202 -9.66 16.72 -1.52
C MET A 202 -10.59 17.50 -0.57
N LEU A 203 -11.03 16.91 0.56
CA LEU A 203 -11.94 17.58 1.48
C LEU A 203 -11.18 18.31 2.60
N PRO A 204 -11.63 19.52 3.01
CA PRO A 204 -11.06 20.21 4.17
C PRO A 204 -11.17 19.37 5.44
N LEU A 205 -10.14 19.44 6.29
CA LEU A 205 -10.04 18.74 7.57
C LEU A 205 -11.35 18.78 8.38
N GLY A 206 -11.85 17.63 8.79
CA GLY A 206 -13.02 17.49 9.68
C GLY A 206 -14.40 17.41 9.01
N LEU A 207 -14.52 17.61 7.69
CA LEU A 207 -15.82 17.51 6.97
C LEU A 207 -16.11 16.09 6.44
N GLY A 208 -15.07 15.29 6.16
CA GLY A 208 -15.19 13.94 5.56
C GLY A 208 -16.06 12.98 6.38
N GLY A 209 -15.82 12.88 7.68
CA GLY A 209 -16.55 11.94 8.55
C GLY A 209 -18.05 12.23 8.74
N ARG A 210 -18.46 13.51 8.64
CA ARG A 210 -19.87 13.92 8.78
C ARG A 210 -20.68 13.73 7.48
N LEU A 211 -20.02 13.81 6.33
CA LEU A 211 -20.65 13.63 5.02
C LEU A 211 -20.85 12.16 4.67
N MET A 212 -19.95 11.27 5.12
CA MET A 212 -20.04 9.83 4.88
C MET A 212 -21.35 9.21 5.41
N GLY A 213 -21.74 9.54 6.65
CA GLY A 213 -22.97 9.01 7.24
C GLY A 213 -24.25 9.45 6.53
N ARG A 214 -24.19 10.53 5.71
CA ARG A 214 -25.33 11.02 4.92
C ARG A 214 -25.30 10.52 3.48
N ALA A 215 -24.13 10.40 2.84
CA ALA A 215 -23.99 9.96 1.45
C ALA A 215 -24.41 8.50 1.24
N VAL A 216 -24.10 7.62 2.20
CA VAL A 216 -24.49 6.20 2.15
C VAL A 216 -26.02 6.02 2.14
N ARG A 217 -26.79 6.96 2.71
CA ARG A 217 -28.27 6.89 2.77
C ARG A 217 -28.99 7.44 1.54
N THR A 218 -28.30 8.14 0.64
CA THR A 218 -28.94 8.86 -0.50
C THR A 218 -28.62 8.26 -1.88
N LEU A 219 -27.77 7.24 -1.97
CA LEU A 219 -27.33 6.65 -3.25
C LEU A 219 -28.33 5.67 -3.90
N ASP A 220 -29.52 5.50 -3.35
CA ASP A 220 -30.50 4.51 -3.83
C ASP A 220 -31.39 4.98 -5.02
N HIS A 221 -31.19 6.17 -5.56
CA HIS A 221 -32.05 6.73 -6.60
C HIS A 221 -31.29 7.48 -7.70
N GLY A 222 -30.78 6.78 -8.77
CA GLY A 222 -30.41 7.51 -9.96
C GLY A 222 -29.46 6.89 -10.97
N HIS A 223 -29.89 5.95 -11.80
CA HIS A 223 -29.07 5.30 -12.85
C HIS A 223 -28.47 6.25 -13.92
N ARG A 224 -29.06 7.40 -14.21
CA ARG A 224 -28.56 8.33 -15.22
C ARG A 224 -27.42 9.25 -14.74
N ILE A 225 -27.36 9.51 -13.44
CA ILE A 225 -26.28 10.29 -12.82
C ILE A 225 -25.02 9.42 -12.71
N VAL A 226 -25.17 8.10 -12.57
CA VAL A 226 -24.07 7.13 -12.47
C VAL A 226 -23.23 7.07 -13.77
N ASP A 227 -23.85 7.11 -14.95
CA ASP A 227 -23.11 7.02 -16.22
C ASP A 227 -22.34 8.30 -16.56
N LEU A 228 -22.88 9.46 -16.20
CA LEU A 228 -22.19 10.74 -16.32
C LEU A 228 -21.08 10.85 -15.28
N ALA A 229 -21.35 10.44 -14.03
CA ALA A 229 -20.38 10.35 -12.96
C ALA A 229 -19.26 9.33 -13.27
N ARG A 230 -19.56 8.24 -13.99
CA ARG A 230 -18.57 7.25 -14.40
C ARG A 230 -17.56 7.79 -15.42
N ARG A 231 -18.01 8.55 -16.43
CA ARG A 231 -17.12 9.16 -17.43
C ARG A 231 -16.26 10.29 -16.90
N TRP A 232 -16.80 11.13 -16.01
CA TRP A 232 -16.05 12.18 -15.32
C TRP A 232 -15.31 11.64 -14.11
N GLY A 233 -15.81 10.53 -13.53
CA GLY A 233 -15.23 9.84 -12.40
C GLY A 233 -13.83 9.31 -12.69
N HIS A 234 -13.57 8.72 -13.87
CA HIS A 234 -12.25 8.24 -14.24
C HIS A 234 -11.23 9.38 -14.32
N ALA A 235 -11.51 10.45 -15.08
CA ALA A 235 -10.56 11.56 -15.20
C ALA A 235 -10.29 12.27 -13.87
N LEU A 236 -11.29 12.38 -13.00
CA LEU A 236 -11.12 12.91 -11.64
C LEU A 236 -10.31 11.95 -10.76
N ALA A 237 -10.60 10.66 -10.86
CA ALA A 237 -9.91 9.64 -10.09
C ALA A 237 -8.43 9.54 -10.47
N ASP A 238 -8.09 9.61 -11.78
CA ASP A 238 -6.71 9.66 -12.25
C ASP A 238 -5.97 10.88 -11.67
N VAL A 239 -6.61 12.06 -11.71
CA VAL A 239 -6.03 13.29 -11.15
C VAL A 239 -5.86 13.19 -9.62
N VAL A 240 -6.80 12.57 -8.92
CA VAL A 240 -6.70 12.32 -7.47
C VAL A 240 -5.60 11.33 -7.18
N THR A 241 -5.55 10.21 -7.92
CA THR A 241 -4.50 9.19 -7.79
C THR A 241 -3.12 9.80 -8.06
N ASP A 242 -2.96 10.51 -9.19
CA ASP A 242 -1.71 11.22 -9.52
C ASP A 242 -1.29 12.19 -8.39
N ARG A 243 -2.23 12.94 -7.85
CA ARG A 243 -1.96 13.98 -6.86
C ARG A 243 -1.58 13.46 -5.48
N TYR A 244 -2.12 12.32 -5.05
CA TYR A 244 -2.01 11.80 -3.68
C TYR A 244 -1.17 10.54 -3.58
N ALA A 245 -1.20 9.69 -4.59
CA ALA A 245 -0.37 8.49 -4.62
C ALA A 245 1.06 8.81 -5.04
N PHE A 246 1.27 9.81 -5.92
CA PHE A 246 2.56 10.15 -6.48
C PHE A 246 3.03 11.55 -6.03
N GLY A 247 4.33 11.70 -5.85
CA GLY A 247 4.96 12.97 -5.47
C GLY A 247 5.41 13.76 -6.67
N ASP A 248 6.08 13.09 -7.61
CA ASP A 248 6.58 13.62 -8.87
C ASP A 248 5.67 13.27 -10.05
N ASP A 249 5.96 13.84 -11.22
CA ASP A 249 5.33 13.47 -12.48
C ASP A 249 5.85 12.10 -12.94
N VAL A 250 5.03 11.05 -12.78
CA VAL A 250 5.31 9.68 -13.24
C VAL A 250 4.71 9.42 -14.61
N PRO A 251 5.15 8.36 -15.35
CA PRO A 251 4.48 7.90 -16.56
C PRO A 251 2.99 7.64 -16.33
N GLY A 252 2.13 7.99 -17.29
CA GLY A 252 0.68 7.89 -17.14
C GLY A 252 0.18 6.51 -16.79
N HIS A 253 0.81 5.46 -17.34
CA HIS A 253 0.44 4.07 -17.05
C HIS A 253 0.73 3.62 -15.59
N TYR A 254 1.57 4.35 -14.82
CA TYR A 254 1.72 4.13 -13.37
C TYR A 254 0.47 4.60 -12.63
N VAL A 255 -0.08 5.75 -13.06
CA VAL A 255 -1.31 6.32 -12.51
C VAL A 255 -2.49 5.39 -12.81
N ASP A 256 -2.62 4.97 -14.08
CA ASP A 256 -3.67 4.06 -14.54
C ASP A 256 -3.61 2.73 -13.77
N PHE A 257 -2.44 2.13 -13.65
CA PHE A 257 -2.24 0.87 -12.93
C PHE A 257 -2.61 0.99 -11.43
N THR A 258 -2.17 2.07 -10.79
CA THR A 258 -2.51 2.32 -9.38
C THR A 258 -4.01 2.54 -9.22
N PHE A 259 -4.62 3.32 -10.10
CA PHE A 259 -6.05 3.56 -10.09
C PHE A 259 -6.86 2.28 -10.32
N GLU A 260 -6.45 1.40 -11.22
CA GLU A 260 -7.10 0.11 -11.46
C GLU A 260 -7.14 -0.74 -10.19
N MET A 261 -6.03 -0.82 -9.43
CA MET A 261 -5.99 -1.53 -8.15
C MET A 261 -6.93 -0.91 -7.11
N LEU A 262 -6.87 0.43 -6.96
CA LEU A 262 -7.75 1.15 -6.03
C LEU A 262 -9.24 0.94 -6.36
N ASN A 263 -9.59 1.00 -7.65
CA ASN A 263 -10.95 0.83 -8.13
C ASN A 263 -11.46 -0.63 -8.05
N ALA A 264 -10.56 -1.61 -8.02
CA ALA A 264 -10.91 -3.01 -7.87
C ALA A 264 -11.36 -3.35 -6.44
N THR A 265 -10.97 -2.55 -5.44
CA THR A 265 -11.38 -2.75 -4.04
C THR A 265 -12.80 -2.20 -3.82
N PRO A 266 -13.78 -3.02 -3.41
CA PRO A 266 -15.15 -2.57 -3.18
C PRO A 266 -15.24 -1.49 -2.09
N PHE A 267 -16.05 -0.46 -2.32
CA PHE A 267 -16.23 0.64 -1.35
C PHE A 267 -16.61 0.18 0.06
N ALA A 268 -17.36 -0.93 0.18
CA ALA A 268 -17.69 -1.51 1.48
C ALA A 268 -16.43 -1.96 2.24
N VAL A 269 -15.44 -2.55 1.56
CA VAL A 269 -14.13 -2.91 2.15
C VAL A 269 -13.40 -1.65 2.61
N VAL A 270 -13.41 -0.60 1.77
CA VAL A 270 -12.85 0.70 2.11
C VAL A 270 -13.48 1.26 3.39
N ALA A 271 -14.79 1.19 3.51
CA ALA A 271 -15.51 1.66 4.70
C ALA A 271 -15.26 0.81 5.96
N ASP A 272 -15.13 -0.51 5.79
CA ASP A 272 -14.93 -1.46 6.89
C ASP A 272 -13.54 -1.29 7.56
N PHE A 273 -12.49 -0.97 6.78
CA PHE A 273 -11.14 -0.73 7.32
C PHE A 273 -10.96 0.67 7.93
N TYR A 274 -11.79 1.64 7.56
CA TYR A 274 -11.62 3.03 7.99
C TYR A 274 -11.47 3.23 9.51
N PRO A 275 -12.28 2.59 10.37
CA PRO A 275 -12.17 2.75 11.82
C PRO A 275 -10.82 2.33 12.39
N THR A 276 -10.17 1.31 11.80
CA THR A 276 -8.90 0.78 12.30
C THR A 276 -7.75 1.77 12.15
N PHE A 277 -7.78 2.62 11.12
CA PHE A 277 -6.76 3.67 10.93
C PHE A 277 -6.92 4.80 11.94
N ALA A 278 -8.16 5.12 12.33
CA ALA A 278 -8.45 6.16 13.32
C ALA A 278 -8.00 5.79 14.74
N SER A 279 -7.96 4.49 15.05
CA SER A 279 -7.58 3.97 16.36
C SER A 279 -6.14 3.45 16.42
N LEU A 280 -5.38 3.54 15.33
CA LEU A 280 -4.02 3.01 15.27
C LEU A 280 -3.07 3.79 16.20
N ASP A 281 -2.55 3.11 17.22
CA ASP A 281 -1.50 3.61 18.12
C ASP A 281 -0.63 2.45 18.63
N LYS A 282 0.43 2.14 17.87
CA LYS A 282 1.36 1.03 18.13
C LYS A 282 2.81 1.48 18.27
N PHE A 283 3.07 2.79 18.42
CA PHE A 283 4.43 3.32 18.51
C PHE A 283 5.28 2.73 19.64
N LYS A 284 4.67 2.28 20.75
CA LYS A 284 5.38 1.63 21.89
C LYS A 284 5.85 0.19 21.58
N HIS A 285 5.44 -0.39 20.46
CA HIS A 285 5.80 -1.76 20.08
C HIS A 285 6.84 -1.84 18.96
N VAL A 286 7.17 -0.71 18.32
CA VAL A 286 8.11 -0.69 17.17
C VAL A 286 9.57 -0.94 17.58
N GLU A 287 9.94 -0.74 18.85
CA GLU A 287 11.28 -1.03 19.37
C GLU A 287 11.70 -2.48 19.13
N VAL A 288 10.75 -3.42 19.14
CA VAL A 288 10.99 -4.86 18.87
C VAL A 288 11.64 -5.07 17.51
N LEU A 289 11.31 -4.23 16.51
CA LEU A 289 11.87 -4.31 15.17
C LEU A 289 13.39 -4.06 15.16
N GLY A 290 13.93 -3.34 16.13
CA GLY A 290 15.38 -3.15 16.30
C GLY A 290 16.16 -4.42 16.71
N ARG A 291 15.48 -5.53 17.01
CA ARG A 291 16.15 -6.83 17.23
C ARG A 291 16.72 -7.42 15.94
N VAL A 292 16.27 -6.93 14.78
CA VAL A 292 16.70 -7.39 13.45
C VAL A 292 17.11 -6.18 12.60
N PRO A 293 17.92 -6.35 11.54
CA PRO A 293 18.10 -5.32 10.53
C PRO A 293 16.74 -4.78 10.07
N SER A 294 16.57 -3.46 10.14
CA SER A 294 15.32 -2.80 9.79
C SER A 294 15.58 -1.60 8.91
N ALA A 295 14.84 -1.48 7.81
CA ALA A 295 14.85 -0.35 6.90
C ALA A 295 13.53 0.39 6.95
N VAL A 296 13.58 1.72 7.04
CA VAL A 296 12.43 2.62 6.92
C VAL A 296 12.59 3.41 5.63
N ILE A 297 11.61 3.36 4.74
CA ILE A 297 11.67 3.98 3.41
C ILE A 297 10.43 4.84 3.22
N CYS A 298 10.58 6.08 2.75
CA CYS A 298 9.45 6.96 2.49
C CYS A 298 9.78 8.02 1.45
N GLY A 299 8.78 8.40 0.66
CA GLY A 299 8.87 9.56 -0.22
C GLY A 299 8.76 10.87 0.57
N THR A 300 9.59 11.88 0.24
CA THR A 300 9.55 13.18 0.93
C THR A 300 8.27 13.98 0.64
N ASN A 301 7.55 13.64 -0.42
CA ASN A 301 6.27 14.24 -0.82
C ASN A 301 5.07 13.31 -0.55
N ASP A 302 5.21 12.28 0.29
CA ASP A 302 4.10 11.42 0.71
C ASP A 302 3.04 12.25 1.43
N LYS A 303 1.81 12.23 0.94
CA LYS A 303 0.68 13.00 1.47
C LYS A 303 -0.27 12.18 2.32
N ILE A 304 -0.04 10.88 2.39
CA ILE A 304 -0.87 9.92 3.13
C ILE A 304 -0.18 9.58 4.45
N THR A 305 1.03 9.03 4.38
CA THR A 305 1.92 8.82 5.51
C THR A 305 3.11 9.76 5.37
N ASP A 306 2.90 11.01 5.81
CA ASP A 306 3.89 12.08 5.70
C ASP A 306 5.27 11.63 6.21
N ILE A 307 6.35 12.16 5.63
CA ILE A 307 7.74 11.78 5.96
C ILE A 307 8.04 11.86 7.46
N SER A 308 7.31 12.64 8.23
CA SER A 308 7.46 12.70 9.68
C SER A 308 7.16 11.36 10.36
N HIS A 309 6.24 10.55 9.82
CA HIS A 309 5.95 9.20 10.33
C HIS A 309 7.15 8.27 10.14
N ALA A 310 7.80 8.33 8.98
CA ALA A 310 9.01 7.54 8.72
C ALA A 310 10.16 7.94 9.65
N ARG A 311 10.37 9.24 9.84
CA ARG A 311 11.37 9.77 10.78
C ARG A 311 11.07 9.36 12.23
N GLU A 312 9.80 9.34 12.62
CA GLU A 312 9.39 8.87 13.95
C GLU A 312 9.62 7.37 14.13
N LEU A 313 9.28 6.54 13.12
CA LEU A 313 9.59 5.10 13.14
C LEU A 313 11.10 4.87 13.25
N HIS A 314 11.90 5.52 12.42
CA HIS A 314 13.36 5.43 12.47
C HIS A 314 13.92 5.83 13.85
N ALA A 315 13.44 6.92 14.43
CA ALA A 315 13.88 7.36 15.75
C ALA A 315 13.55 6.38 16.88
N ARG A 316 12.52 5.55 16.71
CA ARG A 316 12.04 4.58 17.71
C ARG A 316 12.51 3.15 17.45
N ILE A 317 13.03 2.83 16.27
CA ILE A 317 13.54 1.50 15.92
C ILE A 317 15.07 1.53 15.98
N PRO A 318 15.68 0.97 17.04
CA PRO A 318 17.12 1.02 17.22
C PRO A 318 17.87 0.37 16.06
N GLY A 319 18.85 1.06 15.49
CA GLY A 319 19.70 0.55 14.42
C GLY A 319 19.06 0.41 13.06
N SER A 320 17.83 0.93 12.85
CA SER A 320 17.23 0.97 11.53
C SER A 320 17.96 1.92 10.58
N SER A 321 17.91 1.67 9.27
CA SER A 321 18.25 2.66 8.24
C SER A 321 17.03 3.53 7.91
N LEU A 322 17.26 4.71 7.34
CA LEU A 322 16.21 5.58 6.82
C LEU A 322 16.58 6.03 5.40
N LEU A 323 15.76 5.62 4.43
CA LEU A 323 15.84 6.10 3.05
C LEU A 323 14.69 7.10 2.79
N GLU A 324 15.06 8.38 2.66
CA GLU A 324 14.15 9.44 2.23
C GLU A 324 14.28 9.62 0.71
N CYS A 325 13.26 9.17 -0.03
CA CYS A 325 13.22 9.28 -1.48
C CYS A 325 12.73 10.67 -1.90
N GLU A 326 13.66 11.53 -2.31
CA GLU A 326 13.38 12.92 -2.65
C GLU A 326 12.34 13.03 -3.77
N GLY A 327 11.33 13.88 -3.56
CA GLY A 327 10.25 14.16 -4.49
C GLY A 327 9.18 13.08 -4.60
N ALA A 328 9.45 11.84 -4.20
CA ALA A 328 8.50 10.74 -4.32
C ALA A 328 7.31 10.86 -3.37
N GLY A 329 6.18 10.29 -3.75
CA GLY A 329 4.95 10.22 -2.96
C GLY A 329 4.76 8.89 -2.24
N HIS A 330 3.49 8.56 -2.00
CA HIS A 330 3.10 7.35 -1.26
C HIS A 330 3.45 6.06 -2.01
N MET A 331 3.36 6.07 -3.35
CA MET A 331 3.71 4.92 -4.20
C MET A 331 5.22 4.87 -4.52
N VAL A 332 6.06 5.16 -3.53
CA VAL A 332 7.53 5.15 -3.64
C VAL A 332 8.06 3.82 -4.21
N ILE A 333 7.37 2.71 -3.94
CA ILE A 333 7.67 1.37 -4.48
C ILE A 333 7.57 1.28 -6.02
N LEU A 334 6.85 2.22 -6.65
CA LEU A 334 6.79 2.41 -8.10
C LEU A 334 7.68 3.57 -8.54
N GLU A 335 7.62 4.72 -7.86
CA GLU A 335 8.30 5.96 -8.25
C GLU A 335 9.83 5.87 -8.18
N ARG A 336 10.33 5.21 -7.15
CA ARG A 336 11.78 5.06 -6.84
C ARG A 336 12.13 3.60 -6.64
N HIS A 337 11.53 2.72 -7.48
CA HIS A 337 11.70 1.28 -7.36
C HIS A 337 13.16 0.83 -7.36
N THR A 338 14.05 1.54 -8.07
CA THR A 338 15.49 1.23 -8.10
C THR A 338 16.14 1.48 -6.73
N ASP A 339 15.85 2.63 -6.11
CA ASP A 339 16.41 2.98 -4.80
C ASP A 339 15.81 2.09 -3.70
N VAL A 340 14.50 1.80 -3.80
CA VAL A 340 13.80 0.86 -2.90
C VAL A 340 14.42 -0.53 -3.01
N ASN A 341 14.65 -1.05 -4.22
CA ASN A 341 15.26 -2.36 -4.41
C ASN A 341 16.69 -2.40 -3.88
N ALA A 342 17.49 -1.34 -4.06
CA ALA A 342 18.85 -1.26 -3.52
C ALA A 342 18.85 -1.34 -1.99
N GLU A 343 17.97 -0.60 -1.31
CA GLU A 343 17.83 -0.65 0.16
C GLU A 343 17.34 -2.03 0.64
N LEU A 344 16.45 -2.67 -0.14
CA LEU A 344 16.01 -4.04 0.15
C LEU A 344 17.14 -5.06 -0.07
N ASP A 345 18.01 -4.88 -1.06
CA ASP A 345 19.17 -5.73 -1.29
C ASP A 345 20.15 -5.69 -0.11
N ASP A 346 20.41 -4.49 0.43
CA ASP A 346 21.23 -4.31 1.63
C ASP A 346 20.60 -5.00 2.85
N LEU A 347 19.30 -4.80 3.07
CA LEU A 347 18.56 -5.43 4.16
C LEU A 347 18.60 -6.97 4.06
N ILE A 348 18.34 -7.52 2.87
CA ILE A 348 18.35 -8.96 2.62
C ILE A 348 19.75 -9.53 2.85
N SER A 349 20.81 -8.81 2.42
CA SER A 349 22.20 -9.22 2.65
C SER A 349 22.54 -9.28 4.14
N LEU A 350 22.07 -8.33 4.95
CA LEU A 350 22.22 -8.35 6.41
C LEU A 350 21.44 -9.50 7.05
N ALA A 351 20.25 -9.82 6.53
CA ALA A 351 19.47 -10.96 7.02
C ALA A 351 20.16 -12.30 6.70
N PHE A 352 20.75 -12.45 5.51
CA PHE A 352 21.56 -13.62 5.14
C PHE A 352 22.77 -13.78 6.06
N ALA A 353 23.52 -12.70 6.31
CA ALA A 353 24.67 -12.74 7.22
C ALA A 353 24.29 -13.21 8.64
N ARG A 354 23.09 -12.83 9.10
CA ARG A 354 22.56 -13.33 10.39
C ARG A 354 22.16 -14.79 10.35
N LEU A 355 21.63 -15.27 9.23
CA LEU A 355 21.28 -16.68 9.05
C LEU A 355 22.53 -17.55 9.07
N GLU A 356 23.60 -17.15 8.37
CA GLU A 356 24.89 -17.85 8.33
C GLU A 356 25.62 -17.86 9.68
N ALA A 357 25.35 -16.91 10.57
CA ALA A 357 25.97 -16.78 11.89
C ALA A 357 25.30 -17.65 12.98
N ARG A 358 24.21 -18.35 12.65
CA ARG A 358 23.47 -19.27 13.55
C ARG A 358 24.04 -20.68 13.52
#